data_d89b732e0f6249db3c6eef3d79c74165
#
_entry.id   d89b732e0f6249db3c6eef3d79c74165
#
_cell.length_a   1.000
_cell.length_b   1.000
_cell.length_c   1.000
_cell.angle_alpha   90.00
_cell.angle_beta   90.00
_cell.angle_gamma   90.00
#
_symmetry.space_group_name_H-M   'P 1'
#
loop_
_entity.id
_entity.type
_entity.pdbx_description
1 polymer ?
#
loop_
_entity_poly.entity_id
_entity_poly.type
_entity_poly.pdbx_seq_one_letter_code
_entity_poly.pdbx_strand_id
1 'polypeptide(L)'
;MTPLEYFNVSSDSEGWSLQLPSQSHGAFGGVTGGALAAASIALSRTVEPSRVVTGIDIHFLKGLATTEARATITTLTAGRSLTVLRVEFTNGSAVPTTEARVELAASDALRTDIKVTERNQGLLGPPPKDLYDRAKPWRKPEGIAVPIIDTARPKAARVGTAIATLVSVPWDFSDDGSEGACLAADLSVGPPVDAALPKDRWVPHPNPDLSLRFMEQVTSNDLIAIGTCREMSRGFAIVQTEVWQDQSLVATGVSTSLLTANS
;
A
#
# COMPACT_ATOMS: atom_id res chain seq x y z
N MET A 1 6.02 -16.02 -7.95
CA MET A 1 6.88 -15.63 -6.78
C MET A 1 5.98 -14.95 -5.77
N THR A 2 5.86 -15.53 -4.57
CA THR A 2 5.07 -14.96 -3.46
C THR A 2 5.72 -13.71 -2.88
N PRO A 3 5.00 -12.88 -2.10
CA PRO A 3 5.61 -11.74 -1.40
C PRO A 3 6.78 -12.14 -0.49
N LEU A 4 6.69 -13.27 0.22
CA LEU A 4 7.80 -13.76 1.08
C LEU A 4 9.04 -14.13 0.27
N GLU A 5 8.87 -14.74 -0.90
CA GLU A 5 9.97 -15.03 -1.83
C GLU A 5 10.54 -13.75 -2.45
N TYR A 6 9.67 -12.79 -2.83
CA TYR A 6 10.10 -11.50 -3.38
C TYR A 6 10.99 -10.72 -2.42
N PHE A 7 10.66 -10.75 -1.12
CA PHE A 7 11.44 -10.11 -0.06
C PHE A 7 12.52 -11.04 0.53
N ASN A 8 12.72 -12.25 -0.03
CA ASN A 8 13.66 -13.26 0.44
C ASN A 8 13.65 -13.39 1.98
N VAL A 9 12.45 -13.65 2.52
CA VAL A 9 12.21 -13.69 3.96
C VAL A 9 12.81 -14.95 4.56
N SER A 10 13.53 -14.80 5.66
CA SER A 10 13.99 -15.90 6.53
C SER A 10 13.73 -15.57 7.99
N SER A 11 13.66 -16.58 8.84
CA SER A 11 13.42 -16.41 10.28
C SER A 11 14.53 -17.03 11.10
N ASP A 12 14.84 -16.43 12.24
CA ASP A 12 15.74 -16.93 13.26
C ASP A 12 15.18 -16.70 14.67
N SER A 13 15.98 -16.95 15.73
CA SER A 13 15.55 -16.76 17.12
C SER A 13 15.27 -15.30 17.51
N GLU A 14 15.70 -14.33 16.71
CA GLU A 14 15.56 -12.90 16.97
C GLU A 14 14.43 -12.25 16.14
N GLY A 15 13.79 -13.01 15.24
CA GLY A 15 12.70 -12.55 14.40
C GLY A 15 12.87 -12.90 12.93
N TRP A 16 12.54 -11.96 12.05
CA TRP A 16 12.52 -12.14 10.61
C TRP A 16 13.58 -11.25 9.96
N SER A 17 14.30 -11.81 8.99
CA SER A 17 15.22 -11.06 8.13
C SER A 17 14.62 -10.96 6.73
N LEU A 18 14.70 -9.78 6.12
CA LEU A 18 14.20 -9.50 4.78
C LEU A 18 15.31 -8.89 3.93
N GLN A 19 15.36 -9.31 2.67
CA GLN A 19 16.09 -8.62 1.62
C GLN A 19 15.10 -7.71 0.89
N LEU A 20 15.36 -6.42 0.89
CA LEU A 20 14.50 -5.42 0.25
C LEU A 20 15.08 -5.10 -1.12
N PRO A 21 14.57 -5.70 -2.21
CA PRO A 21 15.18 -5.55 -3.52
C PRO A 21 15.13 -4.08 -3.97
N SER A 22 16.17 -3.64 -4.66
CA SER A 22 16.26 -2.24 -5.13
C SER A 22 15.05 -1.83 -5.98
N GLN A 23 14.42 -2.79 -6.66
CA GLN A 23 13.19 -2.59 -7.44
C GLN A 23 11.98 -2.17 -6.60
N SER A 24 12.00 -2.36 -5.28
CA SER A 24 10.95 -1.89 -4.37
C SER A 24 11.15 -0.47 -3.85
N HIS A 25 12.23 0.21 -4.25
CA HIS A 25 12.55 1.56 -3.79
C HIS A 25 11.76 2.64 -4.55
N GLY A 26 11.34 3.65 -3.81
CA GLY A 26 10.59 4.80 -4.30
C GLY A 26 11.44 6.05 -4.55
N ALA A 27 10.79 7.18 -4.77
CA ALA A 27 11.41 8.46 -5.14
C ALA A 27 12.27 9.08 -4.02
N PHE A 28 12.05 8.72 -2.77
CA PHE A 28 12.73 9.33 -1.62
C PHE A 28 13.90 8.47 -1.10
N GLY A 29 14.44 7.58 -1.95
CA GLY A 29 15.65 6.79 -1.67
C GLY A 29 15.45 5.63 -0.70
N GLY A 30 14.21 5.33 -0.32
CA GLY A 30 13.85 4.20 0.55
C GLY A 30 12.88 3.24 -0.12
N VAL A 31 12.64 2.11 0.54
CA VAL A 31 11.59 1.17 0.14
C VAL A 31 10.24 1.87 0.15
N THR A 32 9.40 1.61 -0.85
CA THR A 32 8.05 2.18 -0.92
C THR A 32 7.19 1.71 0.26
N GLY A 33 6.32 2.58 0.74
CA GLY A 33 5.41 2.28 1.82
C GLY A 33 4.53 1.07 1.54
N GLY A 34 4.03 0.97 0.31
CA GLY A 34 3.22 -0.17 -0.13
C GLY A 34 3.95 -1.50 -0.12
N ALA A 35 5.28 -1.52 -0.41
CA ALA A 35 6.09 -2.73 -0.30
C ALA A 35 6.30 -3.16 1.16
N LEU A 36 6.51 -2.19 2.08
CA LEU A 36 6.61 -2.48 3.52
C LEU A 36 5.26 -2.94 4.10
N ALA A 37 4.15 -2.35 3.65
CA ALA A 37 2.81 -2.80 4.02
C ALA A 37 2.53 -4.23 3.53
N ALA A 38 2.90 -4.55 2.29
CA ALA A 38 2.81 -5.90 1.73
C ALA A 38 3.64 -6.91 2.53
N ALA A 39 4.90 -6.56 2.87
CA ALA A 39 5.75 -7.40 3.70
C ALA A 39 5.14 -7.62 5.10
N SER A 40 4.54 -6.58 5.70
CA SER A 40 3.87 -6.68 7.01
C SER A 40 2.72 -7.69 6.98
N ILE A 41 1.90 -7.66 5.94
CA ILE A 41 0.79 -8.62 5.75
C ILE A 41 1.34 -10.03 5.56
N ALA A 42 2.28 -10.21 4.64
CA ALA A 42 2.86 -11.51 4.35
C ALA A 42 3.48 -12.16 5.60
N LEU A 43 4.21 -11.38 6.40
CA LEU A 43 4.76 -11.82 7.68
C LEU A 43 3.66 -12.17 8.70
N SER A 44 2.61 -11.35 8.78
CA SER A 44 1.48 -11.59 9.71
C SER A 44 0.75 -12.89 9.41
N ARG A 45 0.62 -13.27 8.13
CA ARG A 45 0.05 -14.55 7.71
C ARG A 45 0.87 -15.77 8.15
N THR A 46 2.19 -15.63 8.30
CA THR A 46 3.01 -16.73 8.82
C THR A 46 2.72 -17.03 10.30
N VAL A 47 2.25 -16.01 11.04
CA VAL A 47 1.87 -16.15 12.47
C VAL A 47 0.41 -16.62 12.62
N GLU A 48 -0.48 -16.14 11.75
CA GLU A 48 -1.93 -16.40 11.79
C GLU A 48 -2.45 -16.90 10.44
N PRO A 49 -2.00 -18.09 9.97
CA PRO A 49 -2.25 -18.58 8.60
C PRO A 49 -3.71 -18.92 8.30
N SER A 50 -4.54 -19.13 9.34
CA SER A 50 -5.96 -19.48 9.18
C SER A 50 -6.90 -18.28 9.19
N ARG A 51 -6.37 -17.05 9.33
CA ARG A 51 -7.16 -15.83 9.43
C ARG A 51 -7.09 -15.01 8.15
N VAL A 52 -8.17 -14.27 7.88
CA VAL A 52 -8.29 -13.36 6.75
C VAL A 52 -7.83 -11.96 7.16
N VAL A 53 -7.00 -11.32 6.36
CA VAL A 53 -6.57 -9.93 6.60
C VAL A 53 -7.74 -8.99 6.31
N THR A 54 -8.10 -8.16 7.29
CA THR A 54 -9.21 -7.19 7.18
C THR A 54 -8.74 -5.76 7.11
N GLY A 55 -7.53 -5.46 7.57
CA GLY A 55 -6.98 -4.12 7.50
C GLY A 55 -5.51 -4.04 7.88
N ILE A 56 -4.93 -2.91 7.54
CA ILE A 56 -3.59 -2.50 7.97
C ILE A 56 -3.57 -1.00 8.23
N ASP A 57 -2.90 -0.61 9.31
CA ASP A 57 -2.51 0.75 9.61
C ASP A 57 -0.98 0.76 9.77
N ILE A 58 -0.28 1.52 8.93
CA ILE A 58 1.19 1.55 8.90
C ILE A 58 1.71 2.97 8.96
N HIS A 59 2.76 3.18 9.75
CA HIS A 59 3.48 4.44 9.88
C HIS A 59 4.93 4.28 9.44
N PHE A 60 5.37 5.16 8.58
CA PHE A 60 6.74 5.25 8.09
C PHE A 60 7.51 6.29 8.93
N LEU A 61 8.06 5.84 10.07
CA LEU A 61 8.71 6.70 11.06
C LEU A 61 10.02 7.30 10.53
N LYS A 62 10.70 6.54 9.64
CA LYS A 62 11.92 6.95 8.97
C LYS A 62 12.08 6.19 7.66
N GLY A 63 12.61 6.82 6.63
CA GLY A 63 12.89 6.13 5.37
C GLY A 63 13.81 4.93 5.58
N LEU A 64 13.40 3.76 5.07
CA LEU A 64 14.19 2.53 5.10
C LEU A 64 14.99 2.43 3.78
N ALA A 65 16.20 2.98 3.80
CA ALA A 65 17.06 3.09 2.62
C ALA A 65 18.00 1.89 2.41
N THR A 66 17.98 0.92 3.32
CA THR A 66 18.83 -0.28 3.25
C THR A 66 18.21 -1.35 2.37
N THR A 67 19.05 -2.26 1.86
CA THR A 67 18.60 -3.47 1.13
C THR A 67 18.26 -4.61 2.08
N GLU A 68 18.52 -4.46 3.36
CA GLU A 68 18.24 -5.45 4.41
C GLU A 68 17.45 -4.81 5.54
N ALA A 69 16.49 -5.54 6.06
CA ALA A 69 15.73 -5.17 7.23
C ALA A 69 15.53 -6.36 8.15
N ARG A 70 15.32 -6.06 9.42
CA ARG A 70 14.78 -7.02 10.38
C ARG A 70 13.36 -6.64 10.74
N ALA A 71 12.51 -7.65 10.94
CA ALA A 71 11.16 -7.45 11.40
C ALA A 71 10.91 -8.24 12.69
N THR A 72 10.18 -7.63 13.60
CA THR A 72 9.63 -8.30 14.78
C THR A 72 8.11 -8.26 14.74
N ILE A 73 7.46 -9.32 15.21
CA ILE A 73 6.01 -9.41 15.25
C ILE A 73 5.59 -9.60 16.70
N THR A 74 4.68 -8.74 17.17
CA THR A 74 4.11 -8.81 18.50
C THR A 74 2.59 -8.94 18.41
N THR A 75 2.01 -9.92 19.06
CA THR A 75 0.56 -10.04 19.20
C THR A 75 0.06 -9.01 20.19
N LEU A 76 -0.70 -8.03 19.73
CA LEU A 76 -1.32 -7.01 20.58
C LEU A 76 -2.61 -7.54 21.21
N THR A 77 -3.39 -8.29 20.44
CA THR A 77 -4.56 -9.00 20.93
C THR A 77 -4.80 -10.25 20.09
N ALA A 78 -5.26 -11.32 20.74
CA ALA A 78 -5.66 -12.55 20.09
C ALA A 78 -7.03 -12.97 20.65
N GLY A 79 -8.07 -12.52 19.96
CA GLY A 79 -9.46 -12.85 20.30
C GLY A 79 -10.02 -13.96 19.43
N ARG A 80 -11.22 -14.42 19.77
CA ARG A 80 -11.95 -15.42 18.97
C ARG A 80 -12.19 -14.91 17.53
N SER A 81 -12.64 -13.67 17.39
CA SER A 81 -13.03 -13.11 16.08
C SER A 81 -11.93 -12.29 15.42
N LEU A 82 -11.05 -11.67 16.20
CA LEU A 82 -10.03 -10.73 15.70
C LEU A 82 -8.69 -10.96 16.41
N THR A 83 -7.62 -10.97 15.61
CA THR A 83 -6.23 -10.84 16.08
C THR A 83 -5.68 -9.54 15.52
N VAL A 84 -4.92 -8.80 16.30
CA VAL A 84 -4.15 -7.64 15.88
C VAL A 84 -2.68 -7.91 16.15
N LEU A 85 -1.88 -7.86 15.09
CA LEU A 85 -0.43 -8.01 15.16
C LEU A 85 0.23 -6.66 14.92
N ARG A 86 1.29 -6.37 15.68
CA ARG A 86 2.22 -5.28 15.40
C ARG A 86 3.44 -5.84 14.72
N VAL A 87 3.80 -5.28 13.58
CA VAL A 87 5.03 -5.58 12.83
C VAL A 87 5.91 -4.34 12.86
N GLU A 88 7.14 -4.47 13.33
CA GLU A 88 8.12 -3.38 13.40
C GLU A 88 9.33 -3.74 12.54
N PHE A 89 9.73 -2.82 11.65
CA PHE A 89 10.94 -2.97 10.85
C PHE A 89 12.06 -2.10 11.38
N THR A 90 13.27 -2.65 11.37
CA THR A 90 14.50 -1.97 11.74
C THR A 90 15.58 -2.18 10.66
N ASN A 91 16.53 -1.27 10.59
CA ASN A 91 17.73 -1.36 9.73
C ASN A 91 19.00 -1.70 10.51
N GLY A 92 18.87 -2.50 11.57
CA GLY A 92 19.95 -2.82 12.49
C GLY A 92 20.07 -1.85 13.67
N SER A 93 19.21 -0.80 13.74
CA SER A 93 19.09 0.07 14.92
C SER A 93 18.04 -0.46 15.89
N ALA A 94 18.14 -0.04 17.16
CA ALA A 94 17.12 -0.38 18.17
C ALA A 94 15.80 0.38 17.97
N VAL A 95 15.78 1.41 17.11
CA VAL A 95 14.60 2.23 16.86
C VAL A 95 13.93 1.75 15.57
N PRO A 96 12.64 1.43 15.59
CA PRO A 96 11.90 1.07 14.40
C PRO A 96 11.92 2.18 13.34
N THR A 97 12.04 1.78 12.08
CA THR A 97 11.88 2.68 10.92
C THR A 97 10.45 2.69 10.43
N THR A 98 9.72 1.62 10.69
CA THR A 98 8.33 1.44 10.27
C THR A 98 7.60 0.62 11.34
N GLU A 99 6.36 1.00 11.66
CA GLU A 99 5.44 0.23 12.49
C GLU A 99 4.13 0.00 11.74
N ALA A 100 3.69 -1.25 11.69
CA ALA A 100 2.39 -1.62 11.12
C ALA A 100 1.54 -2.35 12.16
N ARG A 101 0.22 -2.13 12.10
CA ARG A 101 -0.79 -2.95 12.79
C ARG A 101 -1.60 -3.65 11.73
N VAL A 102 -1.55 -4.99 11.75
CA VAL A 102 -2.29 -5.84 10.82
C VAL A 102 -3.45 -6.48 11.57
N GLU A 103 -4.65 -6.29 11.05
CA GLU A 103 -5.88 -6.85 11.58
C GLU A 103 -6.26 -8.11 10.81
N LEU A 104 -6.46 -9.21 11.52
CA LEU A 104 -6.81 -10.52 10.94
C LEU A 104 -8.05 -11.08 11.65
N ALA A 105 -9.08 -11.39 10.87
CA ALA A 105 -10.31 -11.96 11.39
C ALA A 105 -10.39 -13.48 11.16
N ALA A 106 -11.01 -14.18 12.06
CA ALA A 106 -11.37 -15.57 11.84
C ALA A 106 -12.48 -15.63 10.77
N SER A 107 -12.29 -16.43 9.74
CA SER A 107 -13.22 -16.49 8.60
C SER A 107 -14.64 -16.92 9.02
N ASP A 108 -14.76 -17.80 10.01
CA ASP A 108 -16.02 -18.26 10.59
C ASP A 108 -16.73 -17.21 11.46
N ALA A 109 -16.02 -16.16 11.86
CA ALA A 109 -16.59 -15.05 12.62
C ALA A 109 -17.13 -13.93 11.70
N LEU A 110 -16.81 -13.96 10.41
CA LEU A 110 -17.28 -12.97 9.44
C LEU A 110 -18.67 -13.36 8.91
N ARG A 111 -19.60 -12.40 8.92
CA ARG A 111 -20.96 -12.57 8.39
C ARG A 111 -20.97 -12.26 6.89
N THR A 112 -20.50 -13.21 6.07
CA THR A 112 -20.46 -13.11 4.61
C THR A 112 -21.85 -13.32 3.94
N ASP A 113 -22.83 -13.76 4.72
CA ASP A 113 -24.25 -13.95 4.28
C ASP A 113 -25.04 -12.65 4.25
N ILE A 114 -24.54 -11.57 4.86
CA ILE A 114 -25.19 -10.27 4.84
C ILE A 114 -25.00 -9.64 3.46
N LYS A 115 -26.06 -9.63 2.66
CA LYS A 115 -26.07 -8.94 1.37
C LYS A 115 -26.50 -7.48 1.58
N VAL A 116 -25.65 -6.57 1.18
CA VAL A 116 -26.02 -5.15 1.08
C VAL A 116 -26.95 -5.01 -0.12
N THR A 117 -28.16 -4.46 0.10
CA THR A 117 -29.22 -4.32 -0.92
C THR A 117 -28.83 -3.37 -2.06
N GLU A 118 -27.98 -2.39 -1.76
CA GLU A 118 -27.32 -1.55 -2.76
C GLU A 118 -25.81 -1.75 -2.63
N ARG A 119 -25.16 -2.20 -3.69
CA ARG A 119 -23.72 -2.33 -3.71
C ARG A 119 -23.10 -0.95 -3.50
N ASN A 120 -22.39 -0.79 -2.40
CA ASN A 120 -21.66 0.45 -2.15
C ASN A 120 -20.56 0.55 -3.24
N GLN A 121 -20.77 1.45 -4.20
CA GLN A 121 -19.89 1.59 -5.38
C GLN A 121 -18.61 2.38 -5.05
N GLY A 122 -18.23 2.44 -3.76
CA GLY A 122 -17.17 3.32 -3.30
C GLY A 122 -17.59 4.80 -3.32
N LEU A 123 -16.76 5.67 -2.81
CA LEU A 123 -16.98 7.12 -2.84
C LEU A 123 -16.54 7.75 -4.17
N LEU A 124 -15.61 7.09 -4.87
CA LEU A 124 -15.02 7.57 -6.13
C LEU A 124 -15.68 6.90 -7.35
N GLY A 125 -16.39 5.79 -7.10
CA GLY A 125 -17.03 4.97 -8.12
C GLY A 125 -16.07 4.04 -8.88
N PRO A 126 -16.59 3.06 -9.60
CA PRO A 126 -15.78 2.10 -10.32
C PRO A 126 -14.99 2.75 -11.46
N PRO A 127 -13.83 2.16 -11.84
CA PRO A 127 -13.01 2.66 -12.94
C PRO A 127 -13.81 2.75 -14.25
N PRO A 128 -13.65 3.84 -15.02
CA PRO A 128 -14.26 3.93 -16.36
C PRO A 128 -13.73 2.83 -17.29
N LYS A 129 -14.60 2.29 -18.15
CA LYS A 129 -14.25 1.21 -19.08
C LYS A 129 -13.12 1.56 -20.06
N ASP A 130 -13.01 2.83 -20.43
CA ASP A 130 -12.00 3.36 -21.34
C ASP A 130 -10.69 3.78 -20.62
N LEU A 131 -10.55 3.46 -19.34
CA LEU A 131 -9.41 3.90 -18.52
C LEU A 131 -8.07 3.40 -19.08
N TYR A 132 -8.01 2.13 -19.50
CA TYR A 132 -6.78 1.53 -20.03
C TYR A 132 -6.26 2.25 -21.30
N ASP A 133 -7.16 2.70 -22.17
CA ASP A 133 -6.83 3.41 -23.41
C ASP A 133 -6.32 4.83 -23.14
N ARG A 134 -6.79 5.46 -22.06
CA ARG A 134 -6.43 6.83 -21.68
C ARG A 134 -5.22 6.94 -20.80
N ALA A 135 -4.89 5.86 -20.08
CA ALA A 135 -3.83 5.88 -19.08
C ALA A 135 -2.44 5.98 -19.74
N LYS A 136 -1.63 6.89 -19.24
CA LYS A 136 -0.27 7.14 -19.71
C LYS A 136 0.75 6.71 -18.68
N PRO A 137 1.93 6.19 -19.10
CA PRO A 137 3.00 5.86 -18.17
C PRO A 137 3.36 7.05 -17.28
N TRP A 138 3.66 6.77 -16.03
CA TRP A 138 4.18 7.79 -15.12
C TRP A 138 5.48 8.36 -15.67
N ARG A 139 5.62 9.67 -15.53
CA ARG A 139 6.88 10.35 -15.78
C ARG A 139 7.66 10.40 -14.48
N LYS A 140 8.88 9.87 -14.51
CA LYS A 140 9.81 10.05 -13.39
C LYS A 140 10.18 11.53 -13.30
N PRO A 141 10.28 12.11 -12.09
CA PRO A 141 10.89 13.42 -11.94
C PRO A 141 12.31 13.39 -12.50
N GLU A 142 12.73 14.46 -13.17
CA GLU A 142 14.05 14.54 -13.76
C GLU A 142 15.13 14.44 -12.67
N GLY A 143 16.13 13.58 -12.91
CA GLY A 143 17.24 13.35 -11.96
C GLY A 143 16.91 12.49 -10.75
N ILE A 144 15.67 12.00 -10.58
CA ILE A 144 15.28 11.16 -9.47
C ILE A 144 15.11 9.70 -9.92
N ALA A 145 15.85 8.78 -9.29
CA ALA A 145 15.65 7.35 -9.49
C ALA A 145 14.41 6.89 -8.71
N VAL A 146 13.50 6.20 -9.39
CA VAL A 146 12.29 5.62 -8.80
C VAL A 146 12.14 4.18 -9.30
N PRO A 147 12.94 3.24 -8.77
CA PRO A 147 13.04 1.88 -9.29
C PRO A 147 11.71 1.11 -9.33
N ILE A 148 10.81 1.37 -8.38
CA ILE A 148 9.49 0.72 -8.35
C ILE A 148 8.65 1.03 -9.60
N ILE A 149 8.88 2.16 -10.27
CA ILE A 149 8.18 2.50 -11.51
C ILE A 149 8.54 1.53 -12.64
N ASP A 150 9.80 1.09 -12.70
CA ASP A 150 10.24 0.15 -13.73
C ASP A 150 9.66 -1.25 -13.51
N THR A 151 9.34 -1.58 -12.27
CA THR A 151 8.80 -2.88 -11.85
C THR A 151 7.28 -2.91 -11.92
N ALA A 152 6.62 -2.00 -11.24
CA ALA A 152 5.14 -1.93 -11.17
C ALA A 152 4.52 -1.26 -12.41
N ARG A 153 5.32 -0.62 -13.28
CA ARG A 153 4.93 0.02 -14.56
C ARG A 153 3.65 0.86 -14.46
N PRO A 154 3.55 1.75 -13.48
CA PRO A 154 2.31 2.48 -13.25
C PRO A 154 1.97 3.37 -14.45
N LYS A 155 0.66 3.37 -14.78
CA LYS A 155 0.07 4.30 -15.74
C LYS A 155 -1.00 5.09 -15.01
N ALA A 156 -1.19 6.35 -15.38
CA ALA A 156 -2.19 7.19 -14.74
C ALA A 156 -3.11 7.86 -15.76
N ALA A 157 -4.36 8.07 -15.35
CA ALA A 157 -5.33 8.86 -16.07
C ALA A 157 -6.22 9.64 -15.10
N ARG A 158 -6.67 10.83 -15.52
CA ARG A 158 -7.63 11.61 -14.73
C ARG A 158 -9.04 11.02 -14.85
N VAL A 159 -9.72 10.90 -13.71
CA VAL A 159 -11.11 10.45 -13.60
C VAL A 159 -11.86 11.49 -12.77
N GLY A 160 -12.53 12.44 -13.43
CA GLY A 160 -13.10 13.59 -12.73
C GLY A 160 -12.05 14.42 -12.00
N THR A 161 -12.18 14.55 -10.69
CA THR A 161 -11.20 15.20 -9.80
C THR A 161 -10.14 14.25 -9.28
N ALA A 162 -10.34 12.94 -9.45
CA ALA A 162 -9.42 11.89 -9.02
C ALA A 162 -8.38 11.55 -10.08
N ILE A 163 -7.34 10.84 -9.65
CA ILE A 163 -6.35 10.20 -10.53
C ILE A 163 -6.44 8.69 -10.33
N ALA A 164 -6.69 7.97 -11.41
CA ALA A 164 -6.59 6.52 -11.42
C ALA A 164 -5.16 6.11 -11.80
N THR A 165 -4.58 5.22 -11.03
CA THR A 165 -3.25 4.63 -11.25
C THR A 165 -3.42 3.13 -11.49
N LEU A 166 -3.01 2.67 -12.66
CA LEU A 166 -2.95 1.25 -13.01
C LEU A 166 -1.58 0.73 -12.56
N VAL A 167 -1.56 -0.38 -11.84
CA VAL A 167 -0.36 -0.96 -11.23
C VAL A 167 -0.29 -2.43 -11.56
N SER A 168 0.85 -2.91 -12.04
CA SER A 168 1.16 -4.33 -12.11
C SER A 168 2.00 -4.73 -10.90
N VAL A 169 1.45 -5.57 -10.04
CA VAL A 169 2.11 -6.03 -8.81
C VAL A 169 3.22 -7.02 -9.16
N PRO A 170 4.45 -6.88 -8.64
CA PRO A 170 5.60 -7.68 -9.07
C PRO A 170 5.69 -9.08 -8.44
N TRP A 171 4.77 -9.44 -7.56
CA TRP A 171 4.65 -10.77 -6.96
C TRP A 171 3.28 -11.38 -7.24
N ASP A 172 3.18 -12.68 -7.13
CA ASP A 172 1.91 -13.38 -7.20
C ASP A 172 1.13 -13.12 -5.90
N PHE A 173 -0.18 -12.98 -6.01
CA PHE A 173 -1.02 -12.85 -4.83
C PHE A 173 -1.01 -14.16 -4.03
N SER A 174 -0.98 -14.02 -2.71
CA SER A 174 -1.20 -15.08 -1.75
C SER A 174 -2.62 -14.98 -1.20
N ASP A 175 -3.26 -16.09 -0.94
CA ASP A 175 -4.58 -16.20 -0.32
C ASP A 175 -5.63 -15.20 -0.86
N ASP A 176 -5.71 -14.01 -0.24
CA ASP A 176 -6.66 -12.95 -0.61
C ASP A 176 -6.00 -11.79 -1.39
N GLY A 177 -4.67 -11.80 -1.59
CA GLY A 177 -3.94 -10.82 -2.39
C GLY A 177 -3.89 -9.41 -1.82
N SER A 178 -4.17 -9.22 -0.53
CA SER A 178 -4.15 -7.89 0.13
C SER A 178 -2.81 -7.18 0.00
N GLU A 179 -1.71 -7.92 -0.13
CA GLU A 179 -0.36 -7.37 -0.35
C GLU A 179 -0.26 -6.54 -1.62
N GLY A 180 -0.93 -6.98 -2.69
CA GLY A 180 -0.98 -6.24 -3.96
C GLY A 180 -1.75 -4.94 -3.82
N ALA A 181 -2.86 -4.96 -3.09
CA ALA A 181 -3.66 -3.76 -2.84
C ALA A 181 -2.88 -2.70 -2.06
N CYS A 182 -1.98 -3.10 -1.14
CA CYS A 182 -1.10 -2.17 -0.43
C CYS A 182 -0.17 -1.41 -1.39
N LEU A 183 0.47 -2.11 -2.34
CA LEU A 183 1.35 -1.47 -3.32
C LEU A 183 0.58 -0.52 -4.23
N ALA A 184 -0.58 -0.94 -4.72
CA ALA A 184 -1.40 -0.12 -5.59
C ALA A 184 -1.90 1.15 -4.87
N ALA A 185 -2.33 1.02 -3.61
CA ALA A 185 -2.78 2.14 -2.81
C ALA A 185 -1.65 3.16 -2.57
N ASP A 186 -0.47 2.70 -2.15
CA ASP A 186 0.68 3.58 -1.90
C ASP A 186 1.10 4.35 -3.16
N LEU A 187 1.19 3.67 -4.30
CA LEU A 187 1.52 4.30 -5.57
C LEU A 187 0.44 5.29 -6.04
N SER A 188 -0.77 5.24 -5.55
CA SER A 188 -1.85 6.18 -5.89
C SER A 188 -1.87 7.46 -5.07
N VAL A 189 -1.01 7.59 -4.05
CA VAL A 189 -1.01 8.76 -3.14
C VAL A 189 -0.41 10.00 -3.82
N GLY A 190 0.73 9.85 -4.50
CA GLY A 190 1.45 10.98 -5.11
C GLY A 190 0.68 11.71 -6.22
N PRO A 191 0.14 11.01 -7.24
CA PRO A 191 -0.46 11.66 -8.40
C PRO A 191 -1.59 12.66 -8.13
N PRO A 192 -2.54 12.42 -7.21
CA PRO A 192 -3.56 13.42 -6.89
C PRO A 192 -3.01 14.61 -6.11
N VAL A 193 -1.93 14.44 -5.33
CA VAL A 193 -1.22 15.55 -4.67
C VAL A 193 -0.55 16.42 -5.72
N ASP A 194 0.22 15.83 -6.63
CA ASP A 194 0.84 16.53 -7.77
C ASP A 194 -0.20 17.29 -8.61
N ALA A 195 -1.35 16.69 -8.85
CA ALA A 195 -2.42 17.30 -9.64
C ALA A 195 -3.09 18.49 -8.92
N ALA A 196 -3.01 18.57 -7.60
CA ALA A 196 -3.54 19.64 -6.77
C ALA A 196 -2.52 20.77 -6.53
N LEU A 197 -1.22 20.52 -6.71
CA LEU A 197 -0.17 21.52 -6.58
C LEU A 197 -0.16 22.48 -7.78
N PRO A 198 0.36 23.73 -7.59
CA PRO A 198 0.62 24.64 -8.69
C PRO A 198 1.57 24.02 -9.73
N LYS A 199 1.28 24.18 -11.01
CA LYS A 199 2.01 23.51 -12.12
C LYS A 199 3.48 23.89 -12.26
N ASP A 200 3.85 25.05 -11.75
CA ASP A 200 5.19 25.64 -11.80
C ASP A 200 6.05 25.27 -10.57
N ARG A 201 5.48 24.53 -9.64
CA ARG A 201 6.17 24.23 -8.39
C ARG A 201 5.96 22.77 -7.98
N TRP A 202 6.95 21.92 -8.26
CA TRP A 202 7.00 20.60 -7.65
C TRP A 202 7.49 20.72 -6.20
N VAL A 203 6.82 19.99 -5.31
CA VAL A 203 7.13 19.94 -3.88
C VAL A 203 7.28 18.47 -3.50
N PRO A 204 8.40 18.05 -2.87
CA PRO A 204 8.49 16.69 -2.33
C PRO A 204 7.36 16.43 -1.35
N HIS A 205 6.67 15.30 -1.51
CA HIS A 205 5.50 14.96 -0.69
C HIS A 205 5.50 13.48 -0.26
N PRO A 206 6.48 13.06 0.57
CA PRO A 206 6.48 11.72 1.13
C PRO A 206 5.23 11.47 1.97
N ASN A 207 4.75 10.24 1.95
CA ASN A 207 3.63 9.80 2.79
C ASN A 207 4.17 9.16 4.07
N PRO A 208 3.82 9.68 5.27
CA PRO A 208 4.23 9.12 6.56
C PRO A 208 3.35 7.95 7.02
N ASP A 209 2.23 7.70 6.36
CA ASP A 209 1.26 6.69 6.78
C ASP A 209 0.47 6.11 5.60
N LEU A 210 -0.14 4.96 5.84
CA LEU A 210 -1.15 4.35 4.99
C LEU A 210 -2.10 3.52 5.85
N SER A 211 -3.40 3.76 5.73
CA SER A 211 -4.45 2.98 6.39
C SER A 211 -5.37 2.38 5.36
N LEU A 212 -5.53 1.05 5.36
CA LEU A 212 -6.37 0.32 4.41
C LEU A 212 -7.32 -0.63 5.12
N ARG A 213 -8.50 -0.81 4.53
CA ARG A 213 -9.48 -1.85 4.88
C ARG A 213 -9.79 -2.65 3.63
N PHE A 214 -9.69 -3.96 3.74
CA PHE A 214 -9.86 -4.89 2.63
C PHE A 214 -11.32 -5.34 2.56
N MET A 215 -11.91 -5.29 1.35
CA MET A 215 -13.33 -5.54 1.11
C MET A 215 -13.56 -6.86 0.39
N GLU A 216 -12.78 -7.12 -0.64
CA GLU A 216 -12.88 -8.31 -1.45
C GLU A 216 -11.49 -8.89 -1.74
N GLN A 217 -11.45 -10.15 -2.14
CA GLN A 217 -10.23 -10.85 -2.51
C GLN A 217 -9.66 -10.34 -3.83
N VAL A 218 -8.36 -10.19 -3.89
CA VAL A 218 -7.61 -9.87 -5.12
C VAL A 218 -7.24 -11.17 -5.83
N THR A 219 -7.54 -11.25 -7.12
CA THR A 219 -7.29 -12.43 -7.97
C THR A 219 -6.46 -12.12 -9.23
N SER A 220 -5.94 -10.91 -9.35
CA SER A 220 -5.10 -10.45 -10.46
C SER A 220 -3.98 -9.56 -9.97
N ASN A 221 -2.82 -9.62 -10.64
CA ASN A 221 -1.69 -8.73 -10.38
C ASN A 221 -1.90 -7.32 -10.94
N ASP A 222 -2.87 -7.13 -11.85
CA ASP A 222 -3.20 -5.83 -12.39
C ASP A 222 -4.32 -5.20 -11.59
N LEU A 223 -3.98 -4.10 -10.91
CA LEU A 223 -4.89 -3.37 -10.02
C LEU A 223 -5.03 -1.92 -10.49
N ILE A 224 -6.15 -1.32 -10.15
CA ILE A 224 -6.44 0.09 -10.37
C ILE A 224 -6.64 0.75 -9.01
N ALA A 225 -5.81 1.72 -8.67
CA ALA A 225 -6.01 2.53 -7.49
C ALA A 225 -6.47 3.93 -7.88
N ILE A 226 -7.61 4.37 -7.36
CA ILE A 226 -8.18 5.70 -7.62
C ILE A 226 -7.93 6.56 -6.38
N GLY A 227 -7.07 7.57 -6.51
CA GLY A 227 -6.71 8.51 -5.45
C GLY A 227 -7.33 9.89 -5.66
N THR A 228 -7.77 10.51 -4.57
CA THR A 228 -8.27 11.89 -4.54
C THR A 228 -7.62 12.65 -3.40
N CYS A 229 -6.98 13.79 -3.70
CA CYS A 229 -6.57 14.75 -2.69
C CYS A 229 -7.82 15.44 -2.14
N ARG A 230 -8.18 15.10 -0.90
CA ARG A 230 -9.41 15.59 -0.24
C ARG A 230 -9.22 16.97 0.35
N GLU A 231 -8.06 17.20 0.93
CA GLU A 231 -7.71 18.44 1.60
C GLU A 231 -6.21 18.66 1.50
N MET A 232 -5.80 19.90 1.41
CA MET A 232 -4.37 20.29 1.42
C MET A 232 -4.24 21.58 2.24
N SER A 233 -3.64 21.48 3.43
CA SER A 233 -3.40 22.62 4.29
C SER A 233 -2.28 22.36 5.29
N ARG A 234 -1.73 23.40 5.90
CA ARG A 234 -0.71 23.31 6.96
C ARG A 234 0.52 22.45 6.60
N GLY A 235 0.87 22.37 5.31
CA GLY A 235 2.02 21.59 4.87
C GLY A 235 1.77 20.08 4.75
N PHE A 236 0.52 19.65 4.70
CA PHE A 236 0.18 18.25 4.37
C PHE A 236 -1.08 18.15 3.51
N ALA A 237 -1.23 17.02 2.86
CA ALA A 237 -2.40 16.65 2.09
C ALA A 237 -3.00 15.35 2.63
N ILE A 238 -4.31 15.22 2.56
CA ILE A 238 -5.05 13.98 2.85
C ILE A 238 -5.51 13.39 1.53
N VAL A 239 -5.09 12.16 1.26
CA VAL A 239 -5.46 11.40 0.07
C VAL A 239 -6.34 10.23 0.46
N GLN A 240 -7.54 10.21 -0.12
CA GLN A 240 -8.41 9.04 -0.07
C GLN A 240 -8.12 8.16 -1.27
N THR A 241 -8.01 6.86 -1.05
CA THR A 241 -7.71 5.87 -2.08
C THR A 241 -8.74 4.74 -2.07
N GLU A 242 -9.13 4.29 -3.25
CA GLU A 242 -9.90 3.08 -3.49
C GLU A 242 -9.12 2.20 -4.47
N VAL A 243 -8.92 0.93 -4.10
CA VAL A 243 -8.28 -0.06 -4.96
C VAL A 243 -9.33 -0.96 -5.57
N TRP A 244 -9.24 -1.14 -6.86
CA TRP A 244 -10.19 -1.87 -7.68
C TRP A 244 -9.48 -2.97 -8.46
N GLN A 245 -10.17 -4.09 -8.62
CA GLN A 245 -9.88 -5.09 -9.62
C GLN A 245 -11.08 -5.16 -10.56
N ASP A 246 -10.89 -4.78 -11.81
CA ASP A 246 -11.98 -4.57 -12.78
C ASP A 246 -13.07 -3.62 -12.23
N GLN A 247 -14.23 -4.16 -11.85
CA GLN A 247 -15.36 -3.40 -11.28
C GLN A 247 -15.61 -3.72 -9.81
N SER A 248 -14.73 -4.52 -9.18
CA SER A 248 -14.83 -4.89 -7.77
C SER A 248 -13.93 -4.01 -6.91
N LEU A 249 -14.49 -3.40 -5.87
CA LEU A 249 -13.75 -2.64 -4.87
C LEU A 249 -13.07 -3.63 -3.92
N VAL A 250 -11.74 -3.73 -3.98
CA VAL A 250 -10.96 -4.67 -3.17
C VAL A 250 -10.40 -4.05 -1.89
N ALA A 251 -10.13 -2.75 -1.90
CA ALA A 251 -9.72 -2.05 -0.68
C ALA A 251 -10.08 -0.56 -0.73
N THR A 252 -10.22 0.04 0.44
CA THR A 252 -10.37 1.48 0.61
C THR A 252 -9.50 1.98 1.74
N GLY A 253 -9.04 3.24 1.66
CA GLY A 253 -8.20 3.77 2.70
C GLY A 253 -7.87 5.25 2.56
N VAL A 254 -6.96 5.67 3.43
CA VAL A 254 -6.48 7.03 3.51
C VAL A 254 -4.98 7.06 3.79
N SER A 255 -4.31 8.06 3.26
CA SER A 255 -2.91 8.36 3.53
C SER A 255 -2.72 9.86 3.68
N THR A 256 -1.76 10.24 4.51
CA THR A 256 -1.28 11.61 4.60
C THR A 256 -0.06 11.78 3.70
N SER A 257 0.10 12.95 3.10
CA SER A 257 1.30 13.34 2.36
C SER A 257 1.87 14.63 2.97
N LEU A 258 3.14 14.64 3.32
CA LEU A 258 3.80 15.82 3.89
C LEU A 258 4.40 16.67 2.77
N LEU A 259 4.01 17.93 2.67
CA LEU A 259 4.58 18.87 1.72
C LEU A 259 5.87 19.46 2.32
N THR A 260 7.00 18.85 1.97
CA THR A 260 8.29 19.24 2.57
C THR A 260 8.98 20.34 1.76
N ALA A 261 9.76 21.19 2.43
CA ALA A 261 10.64 22.11 1.73
C ALA A 261 11.71 21.33 0.96
N ASN A 262 12.10 21.83 -0.21
CA ASN A 262 13.27 21.30 -0.89
C ASN A 262 14.49 21.50 0.01
N SER A 263 15.12 20.41 0.43
CA SER A 263 16.38 20.42 1.18
C SER A 263 17.54 20.72 0.25
#